data_3de34acbb56835c09de72d11e9d42a7d
#
_entry.id   3de34acbb56835c09de72d11e9d42a7d
#
_cell.length_a   1.000
_cell.length_b   1.000
_cell.length_c   1.000
_cell.angle_alpha   90.00
_cell.angle_beta   90.00
_cell.angle_gamma   90.00
#
_symmetry.space_group_name_H-M   'P 1'
#
loop_
_entity.id
_entity.type
_entity.pdbx_description
1 polymer ?
#
loop_
_entity_poly.entity_id
_entity_poly.type
_entity_poly.pdbx_seq_one_letter_code
_entity_poly.pdbx_strand_id
1 'polypeptide(L)'
;KDKHAELIKSNYWVESASIQYKFPAKFTIEVKEFGIVAYSVSGENYYPILSSGEIESTAVSPSDLPETFISVLFTNKEQIKTLISELSKVSSEIKDSIDKIELAPSKVTSDLLKITMRDTDEILVPLSELGKKLPYYSKIKPQLTVPSGIDMEVGIYSYSLVDKALDDERVKAKEEEKKKQEEEKKKQAEQGNQDQTAQTTQTTQSR
;
A
#
# COMPACT_ATOMS: atom_id res chain seq x y z
N LYS A 1 34.79 6.63 28.70
CA LYS A 1 34.65 6.76 27.23
C LYS A 1 33.38 6.02 26.72
N ASP A 2 33.16 4.80 27.16
CA ASP A 2 32.06 3.97 26.66
C ASP A 2 30.68 4.49 27.04
N LYS A 3 30.50 5.03 28.25
CA LYS A 3 29.21 5.62 28.71
C LYS A 3 28.73 6.80 27.86
N HIS A 4 29.62 7.65 27.36
CA HIS A 4 29.23 8.78 26.53
C HIS A 4 28.84 8.33 25.10
N ALA A 5 29.51 7.35 24.56
CA ALA A 5 29.14 6.75 23.28
C ALA A 5 27.79 6.03 23.38
N GLU A 6 27.52 5.35 24.51
CA GLU A 6 26.22 4.73 24.77
C GLU A 6 25.07 5.74 24.88
N LEU A 7 25.31 6.89 25.54
CA LEU A 7 24.33 7.96 25.62
C LEU A 7 24.00 8.55 24.25
N ILE A 8 24.98 8.71 23.37
CA ILE A 8 24.76 9.17 22.00
C ILE A 8 23.98 8.13 21.21
N LYS A 9 24.31 6.85 21.34
CA LYS A 9 23.61 5.74 20.70
C LYS A 9 22.19 5.52 21.20
N SER A 10 21.84 6.02 22.36
CA SER A 10 20.47 5.95 22.88
C SER A 10 19.48 6.82 22.10
N ASN A 11 19.98 7.77 21.30
CA ASN A 11 19.14 8.52 20.37
C ASN A 11 18.78 7.62 19.17
N TYR A 12 17.50 7.45 18.90
CA TYR A 12 17.00 6.55 17.83
C TYR A 12 17.41 6.96 16.41
N TRP A 13 17.88 8.20 16.20
CA TRP A 13 18.48 8.65 14.95
C TRP A 13 19.91 8.14 14.74
N VAL A 14 20.60 7.73 15.80
CA VAL A 14 22.00 7.38 15.73
C VAL A 14 22.22 5.90 15.47
N GLU A 15 22.74 5.58 14.30
CA GLU A 15 23.15 4.22 13.91
C GLU A 15 24.43 3.79 14.64
N SER A 16 25.42 4.69 14.69
CA SER A 16 26.66 4.44 15.38
C SER A 16 27.34 5.70 15.90
N ALA A 17 28.07 5.59 16.98
CA ALA A 17 28.89 6.66 17.53
C ALA A 17 30.23 6.12 18.00
N SER A 18 31.31 6.83 17.72
CA SER A 18 32.64 6.56 18.22
C SER A 18 33.30 7.81 18.78
N ILE A 19 34.08 7.64 19.85
CA ILE A 19 34.82 8.74 20.49
C ILE A 19 36.30 8.40 20.49
N GLN A 20 37.08 9.21 19.79
CA GLN A 20 38.52 9.11 19.74
C GLN A 20 39.17 10.22 20.53
N TYR A 21 40.20 9.88 21.31
CA TYR A 21 40.99 10.84 22.05
C TYR A 21 42.43 10.88 21.54
N LYS A 22 42.91 12.06 21.20
CA LYS A 22 44.33 12.29 20.87
C LYS A 22 44.94 13.25 21.91
N PHE A 23 46.02 12.79 22.53
CA PHE A 23 46.79 13.62 23.45
C PHE A 23 47.39 14.86 22.73
N PRO A 24 47.47 16.09 23.36
CA PRO A 24 47.18 16.34 24.76
C PRO A 24 45.70 16.62 25.10
N ALA A 25 44.84 17.03 24.18
CA ALA A 25 43.45 17.42 24.55
C ALA A 25 42.47 17.48 23.37
N LYS A 26 42.60 16.60 22.35
CA LYS A 26 41.66 16.59 21.24
C LYS A 26 40.71 15.38 21.34
N PHE A 27 39.40 15.67 21.40
CA PHE A 27 38.35 14.69 21.27
C PHE A 27 37.74 14.78 19.87
N THR A 28 37.54 13.66 19.23
CA THR A 28 36.79 13.54 17.99
C THR A 28 35.61 12.62 18.26
N ILE A 29 34.40 13.08 17.98
CA ILE A 29 33.16 12.31 18.08
C ILE A 29 32.67 12.12 16.63
N GLU A 30 32.62 10.89 16.21
CA GLU A 30 32.04 10.50 14.92
C GLU A 30 30.68 9.89 15.19
N VAL A 31 29.63 10.45 14.56
CA VAL A 31 28.25 9.99 14.68
C VAL A 31 27.75 9.68 13.28
N LYS A 32 27.17 8.49 13.11
CA LYS A 32 26.47 8.10 11.90
C LYS A 32 24.99 8.01 12.22
N GLU A 33 24.18 8.72 11.48
CA GLU A 33 22.73 8.70 11.62
C GLU A 33 22.08 7.71 10.68
N PHE A 34 20.93 7.18 11.08
CA PHE A 34 20.09 6.41 10.18
C PHE A 34 19.51 7.29 9.06
N GLY A 35 19.56 6.80 7.82
CA GLY A 35 18.93 7.49 6.71
C GLY A 35 17.39 7.37 6.74
N ILE A 36 16.71 8.29 6.06
CA ILE A 36 15.27 8.23 5.81
C ILE A 36 15.06 7.36 4.57
N VAL A 37 14.22 6.33 4.69
CA VAL A 37 13.89 5.39 3.60
C VAL A 37 12.56 5.74 2.94
N ALA A 38 11.57 6.13 3.75
CA ALA A 38 10.21 6.40 3.32
C ALA A 38 9.52 7.36 4.28
N TYR A 39 8.27 7.70 3.99
CA TYR A 39 7.46 8.53 4.87
C TYR A 39 6.13 7.84 5.15
N SER A 40 5.78 7.72 6.43
CA SER A 40 4.46 7.28 6.86
C SER A 40 3.47 8.43 6.70
N VAL A 41 2.39 8.20 5.97
CA VAL A 41 1.38 9.23 5.69
C VAL A 41 0.18 9.03 6.60
N SER A 42 -0.16 10.07 7.35
CA SER A 42 -1.35 10.12 8.20
C SER A 42 -2.06 11.46 7.98
N GLY A 43 -3.22 11.42 7.30
CA GLY A 43 -3.87 12.63 6.82
C GLY A 43 -2.99 13.39 5.84
N GLU A 44 -2.70 14.65 6.15
CA GLU A 44 -1.82 15.51 5.34
C GLU A 44 -0.38 15.55 5.88
N ASN A 45 -0.05 14.75 6.89
CA ASN A 45 1.24 14.75 7.54
C ASN A 45 2.11 13.60 7.06
N TYR A 46 3.40 13.88 6.92
CA TYR A 46 4.44 12.96 6.49
C TYR A 46 5.46 12.76 7.60
N TYR A 47 5.57 11.55 8.11
CA TYR A 47 6.48 11.19 9.20
C TYR A 47 7.65 10.35 8.64
N PRO A 48 8.91 10.78 8.79
CA PRO A 48 10.05 10.02 8.31
C PRO A 48 10.11 8.62 8.90
N ILE A 49 10.37 7.64 8.06
CA ILE A 49 10.68 6.26 8.44
C ILE A 49 12.18 6.06 8.22
N LEU A 50 12.88 5.74 9.32
CA LEU A 50 14.33 5.55 9.30
C LEU A 50 14.71 4.16 8.82
N SER A 51 15.95 3.99 8.36
CA SER A 51 16.49 2.69 7.96
C SER A 51 16.54 1.65 9.09
N SER A 52 16.39 2.09 10.35
CA SER A 52 16.17 1.23 11.52
C SER A 52 14.74 0.66 11.60
N GLY A 53 13.80 1.18 10.83
CA GLY A 53 12.37 0.88 10.93
C GLY A 53 11.61 1.73 11.95
N GLU A 54 12.28 2.64 12.65
CA GLU A 54 11.62 3.58 13.55
C GLU A 54 10.96 4.72 12.75
N ILE A 55 9.81 5.19 13.27
CA ILE A 55 9.08 6.34 12.70
C ILE A 55 9.36 7.56 13.55
N GLU A 56 9.76 8.65 12.89
CA GLU A 56 9.92 9.94 13.57
C GLU A 56 8.57 10.46 14.06
N SER A 57 8.53 10.97 15.27
CA SER A 57 7.29 11.48 15.89
C SER A 57 6.88 12.86 15.38
N THR A 58 7.81 13.57 14.75
CA THR A 58 7.58 14.90 14.21
C THR A 58 7.40 14.84 12.70
N ALA A 59 6.29 15.36 12.20
CA ALA A 59 6.03 15.46 10.77
C ALA A 59 6.99 16.46 10.12
N VAL A 60 7.40 16.18 8.89
CA VAL A 60 8.16 17.13 8.08
C VAL A 60 7.23 18.15 7.41
N SER A 61 7.72 19.37 7.24
CA SER A 61 7.02 20.37 6.44
C SER A 61 6.97 19.94 4.97
N PRO A 62 5.88 20.20 4.25
CA PRO A 62 5.78 19.85 2.83
C PRO A 62 6.92 20.41 1.97
N SER A 63 7.45 21.59 2.34
CA SER A 63 8.61 22.21 1.68
C SER A 63 9.93 21.46 1.88
N ASP A 64 10.03 20.62 2.90
CA ASP A 64 11.23 19.86 3.24
C ASP A 64 11.21 18.44 2.70
N LEU A 65 10.11 18.03 2.07
CA LEU A 65 10.01 16.73 1.40
C LEU A 65 10.92 16.70 0.17
N PRO A 66 11.61 15.57 -0.09
CA PRO A 66 12.32 15.36 -1.34
C PRO A 66 11.38 15.47 -2.55
N GLU A 67 11.92 15.75 -3.73
CA GLU A 67 11.14 15.76 -4.97
C GLU A 67 10.46 14.41 -5.23
N THR A 68 11.16 13.32 -4.91
CA THR A 68 10.62 11.96 -4.97
C THR A 68 10.86 11.24 -3.66
N PHE A 69 9.84 10.56 -3.15
CA PHE A 69 9.90 9.77 -1.93
C PHE A 69 8.85 8.66 -1.95
N ILE A 70 9.02 7.66 -1.12
CA ILE A 70 8.07 6.57 -0.95
C ILE A 70 7.05 6.97 0.12
N SER A 71 5.77 6.97 -0.24
CA SER A 71 4.66 7.15 0.71
C SER A 71 4.18 5.79 1.22
N VAL A 72 4.16 5.60 2.54
CA VAL A 72 3.63 4.40 3.19
C VAL A 72 2.28 4.77 3.82
N LEU A 73 1.19 4.19 3.31
CA LEU A 73 -0.18 4.54 3.68
C LEU A 73 -0.74 3.68 4.83
N PHE A 74 0.13 3.17 5.68
CA PHE A 74 -0.23 2.49 6.93
C PHE A 74 0.73 2.85 8.05
N THR A 75 0.33 2.64 9.29
CA THR A 75 1.00 3.16 10.48
C THR A 75 1.39 2.09 11.49
N ASN A 76 1.08 0.84 11.25
CA ASN A 76 1.43 -0.26 12.15
C ASN A 76 2.95 -0.42 12.21
N LYS A 77 3.52 -0.24 13.40
CA LYS A 77 4.98 -0.23 13.62
C LYS A 77 5.66 -1.54 13.23
N GLU A 78 5.05 -2.68 13.53
CA GLU A 78 5.63 -3.98 13.22
C GLU A 78 5.64 -4.24 11.70
N GLN A 79 4.55 -3.86 11.01
CA GLN A 79 4.49 -3.95 9.56
C GLN A 79 5.51 -3.00 8.90
N ILE A 80 5.70 -1.80 9.43
CA ILE A 80 6.69 -0.85 8.93
C ILE A 80 8.11 -1.37 9.15
N LYS A 81 8.44 -1.93 10.30
CA LYS A 81 9.74 -2.56 10.55
C LYS A 81 10.02 -3.69 9.56
N THR A 82 9.02 -4.54 9.33
CA THR A 82 9.12 -5.62 8.34
C THR A 82 9.32 -5.04 6.93
N LEU A 83 8.56 -4.00 6.56
CA LEU A 83 8.68 -3.33 5.27
C LEU A 83 10.09 -2.79 5.04
N ILE A 84 10.67 -2.09 6.00
CA ILE A 84 12.02 -1.53 5.90
C ILE A 84 13.07 -2.64 5.78
N SER A 85 12.93 -3.70 6.56
CA SER A 85 13.80 -4.87 6.47
C SER A 85 13.73 -5.54 5.09
N GLU A 86 12.53 -5.70 4.54
CA GLU A 86 12.35 -6.30 3.22
C GLU A 86 12.83 -5.36 2.10
N LEU A 87 12.57 -4.06 2.18
CA LEU A 87 13.06 -3.05 1.23
C LEU A 87 14.58 -2.97 1.19
N SER A 88 15.27 -3.24 2.30
CA SER A 88 16.74 -3.26 2.35
C SER A 88 17.37 -4.31 1.43
N LYS A 89 16.59 -5.35 1.05
CA LYS A 89 16.99 -6.41 0.12
C LYS A 89 16.74 -6.04 -1.35
N VAL A 90 16.08 -4.93 -1.61
CA VAL A 90 15.70 -4.47 -2.94
C VAL A 90 16.69 -3.44 -3.45
N SER A 91 17.02 -3.46 -4.74
CA SER A 91 17.94 -2.51 -5.35
C SER A 91 17.44 -1.06 -5.26
N SER A 92 18.37 -0.10 -5.21
CA SER A 92 18.04 1.32 -5.18
C SER A 92 17.22 1.75 -6.40
N GLU A 93 17.50 1.19 -7.57
CA GLU A 93 16.76 1.46 -8.81
C GLU A 93 15.25 1.16 -8.67
N ILE A 94 14.91 0.00 -8.11
CA ILE A 94 13.50 -0.34 -7.87
C ILE A 94 12.90 0.55 -6.78
N LYS A 95 13.62 0.78 -5.67
CA LYS A 95 13.14 1.64 -4.59
C LYS A 95 12.85 3.06 -5.06
N ASP A 96 13.72 3.63 -5.88
CA ASP A 96 13.56 4.98 -6.44
C ASP A 96 12.36 5.08 -7.39
N SER A 97 11.92 3.95 -7.95
CA SER A 97 10.75 3.87 -8.82
C SER A 97 9.42 3.71 -8.07
N ILE A 98 9.45 3.49 -6.77
CA ILE A 98 8.24 3.34 -5.93
C ILE A 98 7.67 4.71 -5.58
N ASP A 99 6.39 4.91 -5.83
CA ASP A 99 5.64 6.10 -5.40
C ASP A 99 4.96 5.89 -4.06
N LYS A 100 4.13 4.86 -3.92
CA LYS A 100 3.40 4.57 -2.69
C LYS A 100 3.22 3.08 -2.43
N ILE A 101 3.07 2.75 -1.16
CA ILE A 101 2.85 1.40 -0.65
C ILE A 101 1.63 1.42 0.27
N GLU A 102 0.65 0.58 -0.01
CA GLU A 102 -0.57 0.46 0.78
C GLU A 102 -0.91 -1.00 1.08
N LEU A 103 -1.66 -1.24 2.16
CA LEU A 103 -2.19 -2.55 2.48
C LEU A 103 -3.35 -2.88 1.56
N ALA A 104 -3.34 -4.07 0.97
CA ALA A 104 -4.39 -4.57 0.08
C ALA A 104 -4.65 -6.07 0.37
N PRO A 105 -5.03 -6.44 1.61
CA PRO A 105 -5.20 -7.83 1.99
C PRO A 105 -6.24 -8.52 1.10
N SER A 106 -5.93 -9.74 0.68
CA SER A 106 -6.82 -10.61 -0.08
C SER A 106 -7.42 -11.69 0.83
N LYS A 107 -8.31 -12.51 0.27
CA LYS A 107 -8.85 -13.68 0.99
C LYS A 107 -7.79 -14.75 1.28
N VAL A 108 -6.71 -14.76 0.51
CA VAL A 108 -5.63 -15.75 0.59
C VAL A 108 -4.44 -15.22 1.37
N THR A 109 -4.13 -13.92 1.22
CA THR A 109 -2.92 -13.29 1.77
C THR A 109 -3.29 -12.07 2.60
N SER A 110 -3.13 -12.18 3.91
CA SER A 110 -3.48 -11.10 4.86
C SER A 110 -2.50 -9.93 4.86
N ASP A 111 -1.25 -10.17 4.48
CA ASP A 111 -0.17 -9.19 4.44
C ASP A 111 0.12 -8.68 3.00
N LEU A 112 -0.83 -8.80 2.09
CA LEU A 112 -0.68 -8.35 0.72
C LEU A 112 -0.56 -6.83 0.67
N LEU A 113 0.46 -6.36 -0.05
CA LEU A 113 0.69 -4.95 -0.35
C LEU A 113 0.31 -4.65 -1.79
N LYS A 114 -0.19 -3.43 -2.02
CA LYS A 114 -0.25 -2.81 -3.34
C LYS A 114 0.82 -1.72 -3.42
N ILE A 115 1.77 -1.89 -4.32
CA ILE A 115 2.84 -0.94 -4.59
C ILE A 115 2.50 -0.23 -5.90
N THR A 116 2.36 1.09 -5.85
CA THR A 116 2.20 1.92 -7.04
C THR A 116 3.54 2.48 -7.42
N MET A 117 3.97 2.21 -8.65
CA MET A 117 5.22 2.73 -9.20
C MET A 117 5.00 4.13 -9.78
N ARG A 118 6.08 4.93 -9.93
CA ARG A 118 6.00 6.30 -10.44
C ARG A 118 5.49 6.38 -11.88
N ASP A 119 5.71 5.34 -12.67
CA ASP A 119 5.20 5.20 -14.03
C ASP A 119 3.78 4.60 -14.11
N THR A 120 3.09 4.53 -12.97
CA THR A 120 1.72 4.02 -12.82
C THR A 120 1.53 2.51 -12.82
N ASP A 121 2.57 1.69 -12.99
CA ASP A 121 2.46 0.25 -12.77
C ASP A 121 2.01 -0.05 -11.32
N GLU A 122 1.22 -1.10 -11.14
CA GLU A 122 0.76 -1.55 -9.83
C GLU A 122 1.25 -2.97 -9.55
N ILE A 123 1.86 -3.19 -8.39
CA ILE A 123 2.40 -4.49 -7.99
C ILE A 123 1.68 -4.96 -6.74
N LEU A 124 1.15 -6.18 -6.77
CA LEU A 124 0.64 -6.89 -5.60
C LEU A 124 1.71 -7.89 -5.14
N VAL A 125 2.15 -7.75 -3.91
CA VAL A 125 3.20 -8.60 -3.32
C VAL A 125 2.98 -8.75 -1.82
N PRO A 126 3.11 -9.97 -1.24
CA PRO A 126 3.08 -10.15 0.20
C PRO A 126 4.23 -9.39 0.87
N LEU A 127 3.94 -8.69 1.97
CA LEU A 127 4.95 -7.98 2.76
C LEU A 127 6.11 -8.90 3.19
N SER A 128 5.78 -10.09 3.64
CA SER A 128 6.75 -11.11 4.08
C SER A 128 7.66 -11.65 2.97
N GLU A 129 7.27 -11.48 1.71
CA GLU A 129 8.01 -11.97 0.54
C GLU A 129 8.53 -10.85 -0.37
N LEU A 130 8.39 -9.58 0.04
CA LEU A 130 8.69 -8.42 -0.78
C LEU A 130 10.14 -8.44 -1.27
N GLY A 131 11.09 -8.63 -0.39
CA GLY A 131 12.53 -8.65 -0.72
C GLY A 131 12.91 -9.77 -1.68
N LYS A 132 12.15 -10.87 -1.70
CA LYS A 132 12.36 -12.02 -2.59
C LYS A 132 11.69 -11.83 -3.95
N LYS A 133 10.45 -11.32 -3.97
CA LYS A 133 9.63 -11.26 -5.18
C LYS A 133 9.78 -9.94 -5.96
N LEU A 134 9.85 -8.80 -5.27
CA LEU A 134 9.91 -7.50 -5.93
C LEU A 134 11.10 -7.34 -6.91
N PRO A 135 12.29 -7.92 -6.69
CA PRO A 135 13.38 -7.87 -7.66
C PRO A 135 13.04 -8.43 -9.05
N TYR A 136 12.05 -9.32 -9.17
CA TYR A 136 11.59 -9.81 -10.46
C TYR A 136 10.97 -8.72 -11.35
N TYR A 137 10.51 -7.61 -10.76
CA TYR A 137 9.99 -6.47 -11.51
C TYR A 137 10.98 -5.95 -12.55
N SER A 138 12.27 -5.86 -12.22
CA SER A 138 13.30 -5.43 -13.17
C SER A 138 13.41 -6.32 -14.42
N LYS A 139 13.08 -7.60 -14.29
CA LYS A 139 13.09 -8.56 -15.42
C LYS A 139 11.83 -8.46 -16.27
N ILE A 140 10.71 -8.08 -15.67
CA ILE A 140 9.41 -8.01 -16.33
C ILE A 140 9.24 -6.64 -17.02
N LYS A 141 9.68 -5.56 -16.36
CA LYS A 141 9.48 -4.18 -16.82
C LYS A 141 9.83 -3.92 -18.29
N PRO A 142 10.96 -4.40 -18.84
CA PRO A 142 11.30 -4.19 -20.25
C PRO A 142 10.29 -4.78 -21.23
N GLN A 143 9.48 -5.74 -20.82
CA GLN A 143 8.47 -6.41 -21.64
C GLN A 143 7.10 -5.73 -21.58
N LEU A 144 6.90 -4.78 -20.67
CA LEU A 144 5.66 -4.06 -20.48
C LEU A 144 5.61 -2.85 -21.39
N THR A 145 4.56 -2.75 -22.21
CA THR A 145 4.37 -1.67 -23.20
C THR A 145 3.30 -0.67 -22.78
N VAL A 146 2.52 -0.99 -21.77
CA VAL A 146 1.41 -0.18 -21.23
C VAL A 146 1.47 -0.21 -19.70
N PRO A 147 0.80 0.72 -18.99
CA PRO A 147 0.65 0.64 -17.55
C PRO A 147 0.06 -0.72 -17.17
N SER A 148 0.79 -1.46 -16.34
CA SER A 148 0.52 -2.87 -16.08
C SER A 148 0.35 -3.14 -14.60
N GLY A 149 -0.53 -4.09 -14.27
CA GLY A 149 -0.58 -4.75 -12.99
C GLY A 149 0.32 -5.97 -13.00
N ILE A 150 1.08 -6.18 -11.92
CA ILE A 150 1.90 -7.36 -11.72
C ILE A 150 1.46 -8.00 -10.41
N ASP A 151 0.86 -9.17 -10.51
CA ASP A 151 0.41 -9.93 -9.36
C ASP A 151 1.50 -10.94 -8.97
N MET A 152 2.07 -10.73 -7.77
CA MET A 152 3.09 -11.60 -7.17
C MET A 152 2.57 -12.30 -5.91
N GLU A 153 1.26 -12.42 -5.75
CA GLU A 153 0.65 -13.03 -4.54
C GLU A 153 1.01 -14.52 -4.43
N VAL A 154 0.72 -15.29 -5.44
CA VAL A 154 1.02 -16.73 -5.49
C VAL A 154 2.10 -17.04 -6.52
N GLY A 155 1.92 -16.58 -7.74
CA GLY A 155 2.88 -16.64 -8.83
C GLY A 155 3.32 -15.25 -9.24
N ILE A 156 3.78 -15.10 -10.48
CA ILE A 156 4.10 -13.78 -11.05
C ILE A 156 3.34 -13.68 -12.37
N TYR A 157 2.35 -12.80 -12.40
CA TYR A 157 1.48 -12.56 -13.55
C TYR A 157 1.43 -11.07 -13.86
N SER A 158 1.43 -10.73 -15.13
CA SER A 158 1.24 -9.35 -15.59
C SER A 158 -0.04 -9.20 -16.40
N TYR A 159 -0.70 -8.06 -16.29
CA TYR A 159 -1.91 -7.72 -17.03
C TYR A 159 -1.96 -6.21 -17.31
N SER A 160 -2.68 -5.82 -18.38
CA SER A 160 -2.89 -4.41 -18.69
C SER A 160 -3.89 -3.79 -17.71
N LEU A 161 -3.54 -2.67 -17.08
CA LEU A 161 -4.45 -1.92 -16.21
C LEU A 161 -5.61 -1.29 -16.99
N VAL A 162 -5.40 -0.92 -18.24
CA VAL A 162 -6.43 -0.37 -19.13
C VAL A 162 -7.48 -1.43 -19.44
N ASP A 163 -7.06 -2.63 -19.82
CA ASP A 163 -7.98 -3.74 -20.14
C ASP A 163 -8.75 -4.20 -18.91
N LYS A 164 -8.09 -4.24 -17.75
CA LYS A 164 -8.74 -4.55 -16.49
C LYS A 164 -9.81 -3.53 -16.12
N ALA A 165 -9.52 -2.24 -16.27
CA ALA A 165 -10.49 -1.17 -16.00
C ALA A 165 -11.73 -1.30 -16.90
N LEU A 166 -11.55 -1.62 -18.19
CA LEU A 166 -12.65 -1.85 -19.13
C LEU A 166 -13.48 -3.08 -18.74
N ASP A 167 -12.83 -4.16 -18.30
CA ASP A 167 -13.53 -5.36 -17.85
C ASP A 167 -14.30 -5.13 -16.56
N ASP A 168 -13.72 -4.40 -15.60
CA ASP A 168 -14.39 -4.01 -14.34
C ASP A 168 -15.62 -3.14 -14.61
N GLU A 169 -15.56 -2.20 -15.56
CA GLU A 169 -16.72 -1.40 -15.98
C GLU A 169 -17.81 -2.26 -16.60
N ARG A 170 -17.45 -3.21 -17.46
CA ARG A 170 -18.41 -4.16 -18.07
C ARG A 170 -19.10 -5.04 -17.03
N VAL A 171 -18.33 -5.50 -16.02
CA VAL A 171 -18.89 -6.31 -14.93
C VAL A 171 -19.88 -5.49 -14.11
N LYS A 172 -19.51 -4.26 -13.73
CA LYS A 172 -20.39 -3.35 -12.99
C LYS A 172 -21.69 -3.05 -13.76
N ALA A 173 -21.58 -2.74 -15.06
CA ALA A 173 -22.73 -2.48 -15.90
C ALA A 173 -23.71 -3.68 -15.97
N LYS A 174 -23.17 -4.90 -16.08
CA LYS A 174 -23.97 -6.13 -16.06
C LYS A 174 -24.65 -6.37 -14.70
N GLU A 175 -23.97 -6.10 -13.61
CA GLU A 175 -24.54 -6.23 -12.25
C GLU A 175 -25.66 -5.21 -12.02
N GLU A 176 -25.49 -3.97 -12.47
CA GLU A 176 -26.53 -2.93 -12.38
C GLU A 176 -27.77 -3.27 -13.23
N GLU A 177 -27.54 -3.77 -14.44
CA GLU A 177 -28.62 -4.20 -15.31
C GLU A 177 -29.40 -5.39 -14.69
N LYS A 178 -28.69 -6.35 -14.11
CA LYS A 178 -29.31 -7.48 -13.41
C LYS A 178 -30.15 -7.04 -12.21
N LYS A 179 -29.63 -6.10 -11.40
CA LYS A 179 -30.37 -5.53 -10.28
C LYS A 179 -31.66 -4.82 -10.73
N LYS A 180 -31.59 -4.03 -11.81
CA LYS A 180 -32.77 -3.37 -12.38
C LYS A 180 -33.83 -4.37 -12.83
N GLN A 181 -33.41 -5.43 -13.52
CA GLN A 181 -34.34 -6.48 -13.97
C GLN A 181 -34.99 -7.23 -12.78
N GLU A 182 -34.24 -7.45 -11.71
CA GLU A 182 -34.78 -8.08 -10.49
C GLU A 182 -35.78 -7.16 -9.76
N GLU A 183 -35.50 -5.87 -9.70
CA GLU A 183 -36.43 -4.88 -9.13
C GLU A 183 -37.73 -4.75 -9.94
N GLU A 184 -37.61 -4.72 -11.28
CA GLU A 184 -38.78 -4.68 -12.17
C GLU A 184 -39.66 -5.94 -12.02
N LYS A 185 -39.04 -7.11 -11.95
CA LYS A 185 -39.78 -8.38 -11.71
C LYS A 185 -40.49 -8.38 -10.35
N LYS A 186 -39.85 -7.84 -9.30
CA LYS A 186 -40.51 -7.72 -7.99
C LYS A 186 -41.69 -6.76 -8.03
N LYS A 187 -41.57 -5.61 -8.69
CA LYS A 187 -42.67 -4.65 -8.85
C LYS A 187 -43.85 -5.24 -9.63
N GLN A 188 -43.58 -5.99 -10.70
CA GLN A 188 -44.62 -6.67 -11.49
C GLN A 188 -45.31 -7.78 -10.68
N ALA A 189 -44.57 -8.53 -9.84
CA ALA A 189 -45.14 -9.56 -8.98
C ALA A 189 -46.04 -8.95 -7.88
N GLU A 190 -45.70 -7.80 -7.32
CA GLU A 190 -46.51 -7.09 -6.32
C GLU A 190 -47.77 -6.50 -6.93
N GLN A 191 -47.73 -5.95 -8.16
CA GLN A 191 -48.91 -5.46 -8.87
C GLN A 191 -49.86 -6.61 -9.27
N GLY A 192 -49.36 -7.74 -9.71
CA GLY A 192 -50.17 -8.91 -10.07
C GLY A 192 -50.91 -9.52 -8.86
N ASN A 193 -50.39 -9.35 -7.65
CA ASN A 193 -51.04 -9.84 -6.42
C ASN A 193 -52.16 -8.88 -5.91
N GLN A 194 -52.09 -7.59 -6.23
CA GLN A 194 -53.14 -6.62 -5.90
C GLN A 194 -54.39 -6.77 -6.80
N ASP A 195 -54.21 -7.09 -8.09
CA ASP A 195 -55.32 -7.31 -9.01
C ASP A 195 -56.11 -8.58 -8.71
N GLN A 196 -55.46 -9.65 -8.19
CA GLN A 196 -56.20 -10.86 -7.77
C GLN A 196 -57.02 -10.66 -6.50
N THR A 197 -56.60 -9.80 -5.58
CA THR A 197 -57.37 -9.47 -4.35
C THR A 197 -58.60 -8.60 -4.65
N ALA A 198 -58.55 -7.75 -5.65
CA ALA A 198 -59.66 -6.90 -6.05
C ALA A 198 -60.81 -7.65 -6.78
N GLN A 199 -60.50 -8.73 -7.52
CA GLN A 199 -61.53 -9.56 -8.17
C GLN A 199 -62.26 -10.51 -7.22
N THR A 200 -61.65 -10.90 -6.10
CA THR A 200 -62.29 -11.83 -5.13
C THR A 200 -63.31 -11.12 -4.23
N THR A 201 -63.26 -9.79 -4.13
CA THR A 201 -64.18 -9.00 -3.26
C THR A 201 -65.49 -8.60 -3.97
N GLN A 202 -65.58 -8.71 -5.30
CA GLN A 202 -66.82 -8.36 -6.06
C GLN A 202 -67.79 -9.53 -6.20
N THR A 203 -67.38 -10.75 -5.88
CA THR A 203 -68.29 -11.94 -6.06
C THR A 203 -69.12 -12.31 -4.82
N THR A 204 -68.96 -11.58 -3.72
CA THR A 204 -69.64 -11.92 -2.47
C THR A 204 -70.80 -10.95 -2.09
N GLN A 205 -71.23 -10.04 -3.00
CA GLN A 205 -72.33 -9.13 -2.73
C GLN A 205 -73.54 -9.30 -3.70
N SER A 206 -73.82 -10.52 -4.09
CA SER A 206 -75.06 -10.84 -4.83
C SER A 206 -75.59 -12.17 -4.39
N ARG A 207 -76.26 -12.18 -3.18
CA ARG A 207 -77.30 -13.11 -2.80
C ARG A 207 -78.04 -12.58 -1.60
#